data_eddb6ade30fa060cd924844ba975318e
#
_entry.id   eddb6ade30fa060cd924844ba975318e
#
_cell.length_a   1.000
_cell.length_b   1.000
_cell.length_c   1.000
_cell.angle_alpha   90.00
_cell.angle_beta   90.00
_cell.angle_gamma   90.00
#
_symmetry.space_group_name_H-M   'P 1'
#
loop_
_entity.id
_entity.type
_entity.pdbx_description
1 polymer ?
#
loop_
_entity_poly.entity_id
_entity_poly.type
_entity_poly.pdbx_seq_one_letter_code
_entity_poly.pdbx_strand_id
1 'polypeptide(L)'
;MGVITPNPKTSGGARWNYLAAWAYADKKYNGDEAKIEDFIKKLYQNVLVLDSGARGATTSFVENGQGDVLLAWENEAYLSIKDNPDEYEIVTPSVSILAQPSVAVVDEVVDQRGTRKVATEYLSYLYSDEAQRIAGDNYYRPYNKEILKEYSDVFDLNINLVTINDFGSWDEAQKKHFADGGIFDKIYEKK
;
A
#
# COMPACT_ATOMS: atom_id res chain seq x y z
N MET A 1 -6.19 -21.20 3.59
CA MET A 1 -5.88 -20.17 2.59
C MET A 1 -4.65 -19.41 3.06
N GLY A 2 -3.56 -19.52 2.32
CA GLY A 2 -2.28 -18.89 2.64
C GLY A 2 -2.19 -17.48 2.08
N VAL A 3 -1.82 -16.53 2.90
CA VAL A 3 -1.67 -15.11 2.50
C VAL A 3 -0.20 -14.76 2.39
N ILE A 4 0.17 -14.00 1.38
CA ILE A 4 1.48 -13.37 1.22
C ILE A 4 1.31 -11.87 1.35
N THR A 5 2.13 -11.24 2.18
CA THR A 5 2.12 -9.78 2.39
C THR A 5 3.46 -9.33 2.95
N PRO A 6 3.90 -8.10 2.67
CA PRO A 6 5.10 -7.58 3.32
C PRO A 6 4.89 -7.27 4.81
N ASN A 7 5.98 -7.18 5.55
CA ASN A 7 5.98 -6.98 6.99
C ASN A 7 5.79 -5.50 7.38
N PRO A 8 4.76 -5.12 8.14
CA PRO A 8 4.54 -3.74 8.59
C PRO A 8 5.66 -3.14 9.44
N LYS A 9 6.51 -3.96 10.03
CA LYS A 9 7.68 -3.48 10.80
C LYS A 9 8.82 -3.01 9.91
N THR A 10 8.93 -3.50 8.67
CA THR A 10 10.06 -3.22 7.77
C THR A 10 9.65 -2.50 6.48
N SER A 11 8.37 -2.57 6.09
CA SER A 11 7.85 -2.05 4.82
C SER A 11 6.79 -0.98 5.02
N GLY A 12 7.01 0.20 4.45
CA GLY A 12 5.99 1.24 4.35
C GLY A 12 4.75 0.77 3.57
N GLY A 13 4.96 0.01 2.49
CA GLY A 13 3.85 -0.58 1.71
C GLY A 13 2.96 -1.50 2.54
N ALA A 14 3.57 -2.31 3.41
CA ALA A 14 2.85 -3.21 4.29
C ALA A 14 1.96 -2.46 5.31
N ARG A 15 2.39 -1.27 5.74
CA ARG A 15 1.59 -0.43 6.65
C ARG A 15 0.29 0.02 5.99
N TRP A 16 0.34 0.38 4.72
CA TRP A 16 -0.86 0.69 3.94
C TRP A 16 -1.79 -0.52 3.83
N ASN A 17 -1.25 -1.70 3.53
CA ASN A 17 -2.04 -2.94 3.45
C ASN A 17 -2.73 -3.26 4.79
N TYR A 18 -1.99 -3.14 5.90
CA TYR A 18 -2.54 -3.33 7.24
C TYR A 18 -3.66 -2.34 7.56
N LEU A 19 -3.43 -1.03 7.29
CA LEU A 19 -4.42 0.00 7.56
C LEU A 19 -5.66 -0.15 6.67
N ALA A 20 -5.53 -0.62 5.43
CA ALA A 20 -6.67 -0.95 4.57
C ALA A 20 -7.52 -2.08 5.18
N ALA A 21 -6.89 -3.14 5.66
CA ALA A 21 -7.57 -4.25 6.33
C ALA A 21 -8.24 -3.79 7.64
N TRP A 22 -7.58 -2.91 8.39
CA TRP A 22 -8.15 -2.30 9.59
C TRP A 22 -9.40 -1.48 9.27
N ALA A 23 -9.34 -0.60 8.27
CA ALA A 23 -10.48 0.22 7.84
C ALA A 23 -11.68 -0.62 7.40
N TYR A 24 -11.44 -1.72 6.68
CA TYR A 24 -12.50 -2.66 6.34
C TYR A 24 -13.14 -3.27 7.60
N ALA A 25 -12.33 -3.73 8.55
CA ALA A 25 -12.81 -4.33 9.79
C ALA A 25 -13.54 -3.30 10.67
N ASP A 26 -13.04 -2.07 10.75
CA ASP A 26 -13.68 -0.97 11.48
C ASP A 26 -15.11 -0.73 10.95
N LYS A 27 -15.26 -0.59 9.65
CA LYS A 27 -16.58 -0.46 9.01
C LYS A 27 -17.46 -1.68 9.24
N LYS A 28 -16.90 -2.89 9.14
CA LYS A 28 -17.63 -4.14 9.31
C LYS A 28 -18.17 -4.33 10.74
N TYR A 29 -17.40 -3.90 11.73
CA TYR A 29 -17.71 -4.11 13.14
C TYR A 29 -18.14 -2.84 13.88
N ASN A 30 -18.42 -1.74 13.13
CA ASN A 30 -18.90 -0.47 13.66
C ASN A 30 -18.03 0.07 14.80
N GLY A 31 -16.70 0.05 14.66
CA GLY A 31 -15.75 0.57 15.64
C GLY A 31 -15.48 -0.33 16.85
N ASP A 32 -15.98 -1.58 16.86
CA ASP A 32 -15.67 -2.53 17.94
C ASP A 32 -14.21 -2.99 17.86
N GLU A 33 -13.34 -2.32 18.61
CA GLU A 33 -11.88 -2.48 18.54
C GLU A 33 -11.45 -3.94 18.81
N ALA A 34 -12.09 -4.63 19.75
CA ALA A 34 -11.75 -6.02 20.03
C ALA A 34 -12.04 -6.96 18.85
N LYS A 35 -13.13 -6.72 18.12
CA LYS A 35 -13.44 -7.49 16.91
C LYS A 35 -12.55 -7.13 15.75
N ILE A 36 -12.13 -5.86 15.65
CA ILE A 36 -11.18 -5.41 14.63
C ILE A 36 -9.82 -6.09 14.85
N GLU A 37 -9.31 -6.05 16.08
CA GLU A 37 -8.05 -6.71 16.41
C GLU A 37 -8.10 -8.22 16.17
N ASP A 38 -9.19 -8.89 16.54
CA ASP A 38 -9.39 -10.32 16.27
C ASP A 38 -9.41 -10.63 14.76
N PHE A 39 -10.06 -9.78 13.96
CA PHE A 39 -10.04 -9.91 12.50
C PHE A 39 -8.63 -9.80 11.93
N ILE A 40 -7.88 -8.77 12.33
CA ILE A 40 -6.50 -8.56 11.87
C ILE A 40 -5.59 -9.70 12.34
N LYS A 41 -5.75 -10.16 13.59
CA LYS A 41 -5.03 -11.33 14.11
C LYS A 41 -5.27 -12.57 13.25
N LYS A 42 -6.52 -12.85 12.91
CA LYS A 42 -6.89 -13.98 12.02
C LYS A 42 -6.29 -13.83 10.62
N LEU A 43 -6.30 -12.61 10.07
CA LEU A 43 -5.66 -12.35 8.79
C LEU A 43 -4.18 -12.71 8.82
N TYR A 44 -3.45 -12.20 9.81
CA TYR A 44 -2.01 -12.44 9.94
C TYR A 44 -1.65 -13.87 10.38
N GLN A 45 -2.56 -14.58 11.02
CA GLN A 45 -2.39 -16.02 11.29
C GLN A 45 -2.38 -16.89 10.02
N ASN A 46 -2.97 -16.40 8.92
CA ASN A 46 -2.95 -17.04 7.61
C ASN A 46 -1.75 -16.60 6.76
N VAL A 47 -0.93 -15.67 7.22
CA VAL A 47 0.25 -15.22 6.48
C VAL A 47 1.33 -16.30 6.54
N LEU A 48 1.73 -16.78 5.37
CA LEU A 48 2.79 -17.79 5.22
C LEU A 48 4.17 -17.15 5.19
N VAL A 49 4.29 -15.99 4.52
CA VAL A 49 5.54 -15.25 4.39
C VAL A 49 5.28 -13.78 4.66
N LEU A 50 6.09 -13.19 5.55
CA LEU A 50 6.20 -11.75 5.77
C LEU A 50 7.51 -11.26 5.14
N ASP A 51 7.44 -10.84 3.89
CA ASP A 51 8.61 -10.32 3.19
C ASP A 51 9.04 -8.95 3.72
N SER A 52 10.31 -8.61 3.53
CA SER A 52 10.87 -7.33 4.00
C SER A 52 10.29 -6.10 3.29
N GLY A 53 9.71 -6.28 2.09
CA GLY A 53 9.14 -5.22 1.26
C GLY A 53 8.12 -5.72 0.25
N ALA A 54 7.39 -4.79 -0.39
CA ALA A 54 6.31 -5.09 -1.31
C ALA A 54 6.77 -5.95 -2.50
N ARG A 55 7.89 -5.59 -3.14
CA ARG A 55 8.44 -6.35 -4.27
C ARG A 55 8.82 -7.79 -3.86
N GLY A 56 9.37 -7.99 -2.67
CA GLY A 56 9.67 -9.32 -2.15
C GLY A 56 8.40 -10.18 -2.01
N ALA A 57 7.30 -9.59 -1.53
CA ALA A 57 6.02 -10.30 -1.42
C ALA A 57 5.46 -10.69 -2.81
N THR A 58 5.58 -9.81 -3.81
CA THR A 58 5.21 -10.12 -5.18
C THR A 58 6.06 -11.29 -5.73
N THR A 59 7.39 -11.25 -5.53
CA THR A 59 8.28 -12.36 -5.93
C THR A 59 7.91 -13.67 -5.25
N SER A 60 7.66 -13.66 -3.94
CA SER A 60 7.25 -14.86 -3.20
C SER A 60 5.96 -15.46 -3.73
N PHE A 61 4.99 -14.64 -4.11
CA PHE A 61 3.72 -15.09 -4.65
C PHE A 61 3.81 -15.51 -6.12
N VAL A 62 4.32 -14.61 -7.00
CA VAL A 62 4.29 -14.79 -8.45
C VAL A 62 5.39 -15.75 -8.92
N GLU A 63 6.64 -15.50 -8.50
CA GLU A 63 7.79 -16.27 -9.01
C GLU A 63 7.98 -17.59 -8.26
N ASN A 64 7.74 -17.59 -6.94
CA ASN A 64 7.95 -18.79 -6.11
C ASN A 64 6.65 -19.60 -5.90
N GLY A 65 5.50 -19.14 -6.39
CA GLY A 65 4.22 -19.85 -6.32
C GLY A 65 3.73 -20.08 -4.88
N GLN A 66 4.05 -19.18 -3.95
CA GLN A 66 3.70 -19.33 -2.55
C GLN A 66 2.36 -18.67 -2.23
N GLY A 67 1.53 -19.36 -1.44
CA GLY A 67 0.25 -18.84 -0.97
C GLY A 67 -0.86 -18.87 -2.00
N ASP A 68 -2.05 -18.47 -1.56
CA ASP A 68 -3.28 -18.45 -2.37
C ASP A 68 -3.72 -17.01 -2.68
N VAL A 69 -3.27 -16.04 -1.88
CA VAL A 69 -3.65 -14.63 -1.98
C VAL A 69 -2.44 -13.74 -1.68
N LEU A 70 -2.20 -12.77 -2.56
CA LEU A 70 -1.26 -11.69 -2.35
C LEU A 70 -2.01 -10.41 -1.94
N LEU A 71 -1.65 -9.83 -0.80
CA LEU A 71 -2.07 -8.48 -0.46
C LEU A 71 -1.02 -7.50 -1.01
N ALA A 72 -1.35 -6.85 -2.10
CA ALA A 72 -0.44 -5.98 -2.83
C ALA A 72 -1.02 -4.58 -3.05
N TRP A 73 -0.17 -3.67 -3.46
CA TRP A 73 -0.59 -2.42 -4.06
C TRP A 73 -1.18 -2.67 -5.45
N GLU A 74 -2.10 -1.83 -5.85
CA GLU A 74 -2.84 -1.95 -7.10
C GLU A 74 -1.92 -2.07 -8.33
N ASN A 75 -0.86 -1.24 -8.40
CA ASN A 75 0.11 -1.30 -9.48
C ASN A 75 0.86 -2.64 -9.56
N GLU A 76 1.20 -3.25 -8.42
CA GLU A 76 1.84 -4.58 -8.39
C GLU A 76 0.89 -5.66 -8.92
N ALA A 77 -0.40 -5.56 -8.59
CA ALA A 77 -1.41 -6.51 -9.08
C ALA A 77 -1.57 -6.41 -10.62
N TYR A 78 -1.68 -5.20 -11.16
CA TYR A 78 -1.75 -5.03 -12.62
C TYR A 78 -0.50 -5.50 -13.35
N LEU A 79 0.70 -5.21 -12.80
CA LEU A 79 1.94 -5.71 -13.38
C LEU A 79 2.01 -7.24 -13.35
N SER A 80 1.58 -7.87 -12.26
CA SER A 80 1.57 -9.33 -12.14
C SER A 80 0.68 -9.98 -13.20
N ILE A 81 -0.51 -9.43 -13.47
CA ILE A 81 -1.41 -9.93 -14.53
C ILE A 81 -0.83 -9.67 -15.92
N LYS A 82 -0.23 -8.49 -16.14
CA LYS A 82 0.38 -8.17 -17.43
C LYS A 82 1.49 -9.16 -17.80
N ASP A 83 2.30 -9.53 -16.80
CA ASP A 83 3.43 -10.44 -17.00
C ASP A 83 3.01 -11.93 -17.03
N ASN A 84 1.87 -12.25 -16.39
CA ASN A 84 1.33 -13.61 -16.29
C ASN A 84 -0.19 -13.59 -16.60
N PRO A 85 -0.56 -13.42 -17.87
CA PRO A 85 -1.97 -13.38 -18.26
C PRO A 85 -2.65 -14.71 -17.96
N ASP A 86 -3.89 -14.64 -17.47
CA ASP A 86 -4.76 -15.78 -17.12
C ASP A 86 -4.33 -16.62 -15.90
N GLU A 87 -3.23 -16.25 -15.20
CA GLU A 87 -2.80 -16.97 -14.00
C GLU A 87 -3.39 -16.39 -12.70
N TYR A 88 -3.74 -15.10 -12.71
CA TYR A 88 -4.17 -14.38 -11.51
C TYR A 88 -5.44 -13.56 -11.77
N GLU A 89 -6.21 -13.34 -10.73
CA GLU A 89 -7.37 -12.45 -10.70
C GLU A 89 -7.13 -11.31 -9.71
N ILE A 90 -7.47 -10.07 -10.11
CA ILE A 90 -7.48 -8.93 -9.20
C ILE A 90 -8.84 -8.85 -8.50
N VAL A 91 -8.81 -8.94 -7.18
CA VAL A 91 -9.98 -8.71 -6.35
C VAL A 91 -9.84 -7.35 -5.66
N THR A 92 -10.62 -6.37 -6.12
CA THR A 92 -10.68 -5.05 -5.47
C THR A 92 -11.57 -5.13 -4.23
N PRO A 93 -11.04 -4.82 -3.03
CA PRO A 93 -11.83 -4.88 -1.81
C PRO A 93 -12.87 -3.76 -1.75
N SER A 94 -13.98 -3.98 -1.04
CA SER A 94 -15.06 -3.00 -0.87
C SER A 94 -14.64 -1.73 -0.09
N VAL A 95 -13.55 -1.79 0.65
CA VAL A 95 -12.87 -0.67 1.31
C VAL A 95 -11.39 -0.83 1.08
N SER A 96 -10.74 0.22 0.64
CA SER A 96 -9.28 0.26 0.47
C SER A 96 -8.71 1.57 1.01
N ILE A 97 -7.42 1.78 0.87
CA ILE A 97 -6.74 2.99 1.34
C ILE A 97 -6.03 3.69 0.19
N LEU A 98 -6.18 5.01 0.12
CA LEU A 98 -5.43 5.82 -0.83
C LEU A 98 -4.01 6.00 -0.30
N ALA A 99 -3.06 5.27 -0.86
CA ALA A 99 -1.65 5.42 -0.56
C ALA A 99 -1.09 6.67 -1.24
N GLN A 100 -0.68 7.64 -0.44
CA GLN A 100 -0.11 8.91 -0.90
C GLN A 100 1.29 9.09 -0.28
N PRO A 101 2.31 8.37 -0.76
CA PRO A 101 3.67 8.54 -0.27
C PRO A 101 4.19 9.93 -0.67
N SER A 102 4.62 10.69 0.32
CA SER A 102 5.20 12.01 0.10
C SER A 102 6.65 11.92 -0.37
N VAL A 103 7.06 12.83 -1.23
CA VAL A 103 8.44 13.01 -1.66
C VAL A 103 8.96 14.36 -1.21
N ALA A 104 10.24 14.43 -0.84
CA ALA A 104 10.88 15.67 -0.40
C ALA A 104 12.34 15.73 -0.85
N VAL A 105 12.82 16.94 -1.04
CA VAL A 105 14.26 17.20 -1.19
C VAL A 105 14.93 17.01 0.18
N VAL A 106 16.06 16.30 0.21
CA VAL A 106 16.90 16.19 1.41
C VAL A 106 17.87 17.35 1.43
N ASP A 107 17.55 18.41 2.16
CA ASP A 107 18.23 19.70 2.11
C ASP A 107 19.73 19.59 2.29
N GLU A 108 20.20 18.94 3.34
CA GLU A 108 21.63 18.78 3.62
C GLU A 108 22.36 18.11 2.45
N VAL A 109 21.78 17.09 1.82
CA VAL A 109 22.40 16.35 0.73
C VAL A 109 22.48 17.20 -0.54
N VAL A 110 21.38 17.87 -0.91
CA VAL A 110 21.37 18.66 -2.15
C VAL A 110 22.23 19.91 -2.06
N ASP A 111 22.37 20.51 -0.88
CA ASP A 111 23.23 21.66 -0.64
C ASP A 111 24.70 21.25 -0.69
N GLN A 112 25.07 20.16 -0.02
CA GLN A 112 26.42 19.62 -0.08
C GLN A 112 26.86 19.25 -1.51
N ARG A 113 25.92 18.74 -2.32
CA ARG A 113 26.19 18.29 -3.70
C ARG A 113 25.97 19.39 -4.75
N GLY A 114 25.43 20.54 -4.39
CA GLY A 114 25.04 21.60 -5.33
C GLY A 114 23.92 21.19 -6.29
N THR A 115 23.05 20.24 -5.91
CA THR A 115 22.01 19.65 -6.77
C THR A 115 20.61 20.13 -6.45
N ARG A 116 20.43 21.11 -5.57
CA ARG A 116 19.11 21.60 -5.11
C ARG A 116 18.18 21.94 -6.27
N LYS A 117 18.68 22.71 -7.26
CA LYS A 117 17.88 23.13 -8.40
C LYS A 117 17.31 21.95 -9.17
N VAL A 118 18.18 21.03 -9.60
CA VAL A 118 17.74 19.87 -10.40
C VAL A 118 16.84 18.93 -9.60
N ALA A 119 17.08 18.72 -8.30
CA ALA A 119 16.23 17.90 -7.46
C ALA A 119 14.83 18.51 -7.30
N THR A 120 14.74 19.82 -7.08
CA THR A 120 13.45 20.54 -6.99
C THR A 120 12.69 20.49 -8.31
N GLU A 121 13.38 20.74 -9.44
CA GLU A 121 12.77 20.68 -10.78
C GLU A 121 12.26 19.27 -11.09
N TYR A 122 13.01 18.22 -10.75
CA TYR A 122 12.58 16.83 -10.92
C TYR A 122 11.31 16.51 -10.10
N LEU A 123 11.29 16.86 -8.81
CA LEU A 123 10.10 16.62 -7.98
C LEU A 123 8.90 17.42 -8.47
N SER A 124 9.10 18.66 -8.95
CA SER A 124 8.02 19.46 -9.54
C SER A 124 7.48 18.85 -10.83
N TYR A 125 8.37 18.28 -11.66
CA TYR A 125 7.97 17.60 -12.90
C TYR A 125 7.04 16.43 -12.65
N LEU A 126 7.17 15.70 -11.53
CA LEU A 126 6.26 14.58 -11.19
C LEU A 126 4.78 14.99 -11.12
N TYR A 127 4.49 16.28 -10.93
CA TYR A 127 3.14 16.84 -10.91
C TYR A 127 2.70 17.45 -12.25
N SER A 128 3.55 17.40 -13.28
CA SER A 128 3.16 17.81 -14.63
C SER A 128 2.17 16.81 -15.23
N ASP A 129 1.34 17.31 -16.17
CA ASP A 129 0.36 16.46 -16.86
C ASP A 129 1.04 15.28 -17.59
N GLU A 130 2.21 15.53 -18.16
CA GLU A 130 3.01 14.49 -18.83
C GLU A 130 3.44 13.39 -17.85
N ALA A 131 4.04 13.76 -16.71
CA ALA A 131 4.47 12.80 -15.71
C ALA A 131 3.28 12.05 -15.08
N GLN A 132 2.14 12.71 -14.92
CA GLN A 132 0.93 12.08 -14.42
C GLN A 132 0.35 11.04 -15.40
N ARG A 133 0.45 11.27 -16.72
CA ARG A 133 0.09 10.24 -17.71
C ARG A 133 1.09 9.09 -17.71
N ILE A 134 2.39 9.38 -17.61
CA ILE A 134 3.40 8.32 -17.45
C ILE A 134 3.12 7.47 -16.21
N ALA A 135 2.69 8.08 -15.11
CA ALA A 135 2.28 7.34 -13.91
C ALA A 135 1.07 6.43 -14.21
N GLY A 136 0.03 6.95 -14.87
CA GLY A 136 -1.15 6.17 -15.27
C GLY A 136 -0.80 4.98 -16.17
N ASP A 137 0.05 5.19 -17.17
CA ASP A 137 0.52 4.16 -18.11
C ASP A 137 1.31 3.03 -17.41
N ASN A 138 1.84 3.32 -16.22
CA ASN A 138 2.54 2.36 -15.36
C ASN A 138 1.70 1.90 -14.15
N TYR A 139 0.38 2.02 -14.24
CA TYR A 139 -0.58 1.57 -13.23
C TYR A 139 -0.50 2.29 -11.86
N TYR A 140 0.04 3.50 -11.83
CA TYR A 140 -0.07 4.39 -10.66
C TYR A 140 -1.21 5.37 -10.87
N ARG A 141 -2.12 5.47 -9.91
CA ARG A 141 -3.25 6.42 -10.00
C ARG A 141 -2.73 7.85 -10.08
N PRO A 142 -3.01 8.59 -11.17
CA PRO A 142 -2.64 9.98 -11.28
C PRO A 142 -3.20 10.82 -10.12
N TYR A 143 -2.37 11.72 -9.59
CA TYR A 143 -2.80 12.68 -8.57
C TYR A 143 -3.78 13.72 -9.17
N ASN A 144 -3.56 14.12 -10.42
CA ASN A 144 -4.46 15.00 -11.16
C ASN A 144 -5.75 14.24 -11.50
N LYS A 145 -6.88 14.72 -10.94
CA LYS A 145 -8.19 14.05 -11.09
C LYS A 145 -8.72 14.04 -12.52
N GLU A 146 -8.39 15.05 -13.33
CA GLU A 146 -8.82 15.06 -14.73
C GLU A 146 -8.04 14.01 -15.54
N ILE A 147 -6.74 13.89 -15.31
CA ILE A 147 -5.92 12.84 -15.92
C ILE A 147 -6.33 11.47 -15.41
N LEU A 148 -6.64 11.33 -14.12
CA LEU A 148 -7.12 10.05 -13.57
C LEU A 148 -8.37 9.54 -14.30
N LYS A 149 -9.26 10.43 -14.75
CA LYS A 149 -10.45 10.03 -15.54
C LYS A 149 -10.10 9.43 -16.89
N GLU A 150 -8.96 9.80 -17.48
CA GLU A 150 -8.47 9.23 -18.74
C GLU A 150 -8.18 7.72 -18.59
N TYR A 151 -7.98 7.24 -17.35
CA TYR A 151 -7.66 5.85 -17.00
C TYR A 151 -8.83 5.12 -16.32
N SER A 152 -10.06 5.55 -16.57
CA SER A 152 -11.27 4.93 -16.01
C SER A 152 -11.47 3.47 -16.44
N ASP A 153 -10.88 3.07 -17.55
CA ASP A 153 -10.91 1.67 -18.02
C ASP A 153 -9.91 0.77 -17.27
N VAL A 154 -8.93 1.39 -16.58
CA VAL A 154 -7.92 0.69 -15.78
C VAL A 154 -8.32 0.70 -14.30
N PHE A 155 -8.67 1.88 -13.77
CA PHE A 155 -8.92 2.07 -12.35
C PHE A 155 -10.42 2.17 -12.05
N ASP A 156 -10.89 1.41 -11.06
CA ASP A 156 -12.21 1.67 -10.49
C ASP A 156 -12.19 3.02 -9.74
N LEU A 157 -12.91 4.00 -10.29
CA LEU A 157 -13.01 5.34 -9.72
C LEU A 157 -14.05 5.43 -8.59
N ASN A 158 -14.86 4.40 -8.38
CA ASN A 158 -15.92 4.35 -7.37
C ASN A 158 -15.53 3.58 -6.11
N ILE A 159 -14.29 3.11 -6.02
CA ILE A 159 -13.81 2.39 -4.84
C ILE A 159 -13.90 3.28 -3.58
N ASN A 160 -14.36 2.71 -2.48
CA ASN A 160 -14.40 3.40 -1.19
C ASN A 160 -12.99 3.45 -0.59
N LEU A 161 -12.35 4.61 -0.70
CA LEU A 161 -10.99 4.86 -0.22
C LEU A 161 -11.01 5.65 1.08
N VAL A 162 -10.39 5.10 2.11
CA VAL A 162 -9.96 5.87 3.29
C VAL A 162 -8.57 6.47 3.04
N THR A 163 -8.17 7.40 3.87
CA THR A 163 -6.86 8.08 3.82
C THR A 163 -6.14 7.92 5.16
N ILE A 164 -4.89 8.33 5.24
CA ILE A 164 -4.19 8.36 6.53
C ILE A 164 -4.86 9.30 7.55
N ASN A 165 -5.61 10.30 7.10
CA ASN A 165 -6.34 11.21 7.99
C ASN A 165 -7.47 10.52 8.76
N ASP A 166 -8.01 9.41 8.23
CA ASP A 166 -9.00 8.58 8.93
C ASP A 166 -8.38 7.84 10.12
N PHE A 167 -7.05 7.79 10.19
CA PHE A 167 -6.26 7.29 11.31
C PHE A 167 -5.59 8.42 12.12
N GLY A 168 -6.05 9.67 11.93
CA GLY A 168 -5.51 10.88 12.53
C GLY A 168 -4.28 11.39 11.76
N SER A 169 -3.18 10.68 11.81
CA SER A 169 -1.92 11.01 11.13
C SER A 169 -1.00 9.80 11.04
N TRP A 170 0.10 9.92 10.32
CA TRP A 170 1.14 8.89 10.35
C TRP A 170 1.76 8.72 11.74
N ASP A 171 1.92 9.78 12.50
CA ASP A 171 2.47 9.71 13.87
C ASP A 171 1.54 8.94 14.79
N GLU A 172 0.23 9.17 14.70
CA GLU A 172 -0.77 8.47 15.51
C GLU A 172 -0.90 7.00 15.07
N ALA A 173 -0.97 6.73 13.77
CA ALA A 173 -0.98 5.38 13.23
C ALA A 173 0.29 4.60 13.62
N GLN A 174 1.47 5.25 13.56
CA GLN A 174 2.74 4.65 13.97
C GLN A 174 2.73 4.28 15.45
N LYS A 175 2.31 5.20 16.32
CA LYS A 175 2.27 4.97 17.78
C LYS A 175 1.29 3.86 18.15
N LYS A 176 0.09 3.88 17.55
CA LYS A 176 -0.97 2.92 17.88
C LYS A 176 -0.66 1.53 17.34
N HIS A 177 -0.24 1.42 16.09
CA HIS A 177 -0.22 0.15 15.38
C HIS A 177 1.18 -0.45 15.23
N PHE A 178 2.23 0.36 14.97
CA PHE A 178 3.51 -0.13 14.46
C PHE A 178 4.72 0.10 15.37
N ALA A 179 4.59 0.97 16.39
CA ALA A 179 5.64 1.14 17.39
C ALA A 179 5.89 -0.16 18.16
N ASP A 180 7.04 -0.26 18.81
CA ASP A 180 7.34 -1.42 19.67
C ASP A 180 6.30 -1.54 20.79
N GLY A 181 5.71 -2.72 20.91
CA GLY A 181 4.57 -2.96 21.78
C GLY A 181 3.21 -2.40 21.26
N GLY A 182 3.16 -1.91 20.04
CA GLY A 182 1.91 -1.51 19.37
C GLY A 182 0.98 -2.68 19.08
N ILE A 183 -0.17 -2.38 18.46
CA ILE A 183 -1.20 -3.42 18.21
C ILE A 183 -0.63 -4.54 17.34
N PHE A 184 0.16 -4.23 16.30
CA PHE A 184 0.72 -5.27 15.44
C PHE A 184 1.58 -6.27 16.21
N ASP A 185 2.43 -5.83 17.13
CA ASP A 185 3.26 -6.73 17.94
C ASP A 185 2.41 -7.64 18.85
N LYS A 186 1.30 -7.12 19.39
CA LYS A 186 0.39 -7.90 20.26
C LYS A 186 -0.40 -8.97 19.51
N ILE A 187 -0.79 -8.68 18.26
CA ILE A 187 -1.60 -9.61 17.47
C ILE A 187 -0.75 -10.61 16.68
N TYR A 188 0.47 -10.21 16.30
CA TYR A 188 1.42 -11.04 15.56
C TYR A 188 2.44 -11.67 16.51
N GLU A 189 2.00 -12.67 17.28
CA GLU A 189 2.92 -13.54 18.00
C GLU A 189 3.50 -14.56 17.00
N LYS A 190 4.84 -14.49 16.79
CA LYS A 190 5.54 -15.54 16.03
C LYS A 190 5.24 -16.90 16.67
N LYS A 191 4.71 -17.81 15.87
CA LYS A 191 4.65 -19.24 16.23
C LYS A 191 6.05 -19.82 16.27
#